data_a959179b9816d1aeb937715d12e2b8ba
#
_entry.id   a959179b9816d1aeb937715d12e2b8ba
#
_cell.length_a   1.000
_cell.length_b   1.000
_cell.length_c   1.000
_cell.angle_alpha   90.00
_cell.angle_beta   90.00
_cell.angle_gamma   90.00
#
_symmetry.space_group_name_H-M   'P 1'
#
loop_
_entity.id
_entity.type
_entity.pdbx_description
1 polymer ?
#
loop_
_entity_poly.entity_id
_entity_poly.type
_entity_poly.pdbx_seq_one_letter_code
_entity_poly.pdbx_strand_id
1 'polypeptide(L)'
;DVADAASAAAATSASQKVTIVAIGPLTNIARLLVAHAECSELVEQIVLMGGCFGFDGLVDTNFAVDPEAAQIVFDSAIPLTVIPLDTTRTTHMSEERWERILKACADKDLAEALQHWINPWLAFSQQTRPVDGMWVHDLVTLFALTNPELVTMEDAHCAVNAAGKLMRCADGRLVRVVTAVDNEGLLGALERVIAGRN
;
A
#
# COMPACT_ATOMS: atom_id res chain seq x y z
N ASP A 1 -15.27 3.70 -11.04
CA ASP A 1 -15.45 2.28 -10.70
C ASP A 1 -14.25 1.48 -11.23
N VAL A 2 -13.74 0.50 -10.44
CA VAL A 2 -12.57 -0.31 -10.84
C VAL A 2 -12.89 -1.13 -12.10
N ALA A 3 -14.14 -1.58 -12.24
CA ALA A 3 -14.62 -2.27 -13.42
C ALA A 3 -14.62 -1.38 -14.66
N ASP A 4 -14.99 -0.10 -14.51
CA ASP A 4 -14.99 0.87 -15.61
C ASP A 4 -13.57 1.19 -16.08
N ALA A 5 -12.61 1.29 -15.13
CA ALA A 5 -11.19 1.50 -15.45
C ALA A 5 -10.58 0.30 -16.19
N ALA A 6 -10.91 -0.93 -15.77
CA ALA A 6 -10.46 -2.15 -16.44
C ALA A 6 -11.10 -2.28 -17.84
N SER A 7 -12.38 -1.94 -17.99
CA SER A 7 -13.08 -1.95 -19.28
C SER A 7 -12.54 -0.88 -20.23
N ALA A 8 -12.19 0.30 -19.72
CA ALA A 8 -11.56 1.35 -20.54
C ALA A 8 -10.14 0.95 -21.01
N ALA A 9 -9.39 0.22 -20.19
CA ALA A 9 -8.07 -0.30 -20.56
C ALA A 9 -8.17 -1.36 -21.68
N ALA A 10 -9.20 -2.21 -21.65
CA ALA A 10 -9.44 -3.21 -22.70
C ALA A 10 -9.78 -2.59 -24.08
N ALA A 11 -10.34 -1.39 -24.09
CA ALA A 11 -10.68 -0.68 -25.33
C ALA A 11 -9.48 0.02 -26.02
N THR A 12 -8.35 0.17 -25.30
CA THR A 12 -7.17 0.91 -25.76
C THR A 12 -5.95 0.04 -26.05
N SER A 13 -6.05 -0.93 -26.97
CA SER A 13 -4.91 -1.74 -27.42
C SER A 13 -4.63 -3.03 -26.60
N ALA A 14 -4.58 -4.15 -27.29
CA ALA A 14 -4.47 -5.53 -26.79
C ALA A 14 -3.17 -5.91 -26.05
N SER A 15 -2.47 -4.98 -25.40
CA SER A 15 -1.20 -5.27 -24.71
C SER A 15 -0.91 -4.54 -23.39
N GLN A 16 -1.72 -3.57 -22.96
CA GLN A 16 -1.44 -2.86 -21.70
C GLN A 16 -2.25 -3.42 -20.54
N LYS A 17 -1.57 -4.17 -19.66
CA LYS A 17 -2.12 -4.57 -18.36
C LYS A 17 -2.02 -3.43 -17.36
N VAL A 18 -2.89 -3.45 -16.34
CA VAL A 18 -2.90 -2.46 -15.26
C VAL A 18 -2.25 -3.03 -14.00
N THR A 19 -1.54 -2.20 -13.26
CA THR A 19 -1.13 -2.49 -11.89
C THR A 19 -2.16 -1.90 -10.92
N ILE A 20 -2.67 -2.71 -10.00
CA ILE A 20 -3.55 -2.25 -8.92
C ILE A 20 -2.70 -1.92 -7.71
N VAL A 21 -2.81 -0.68 -7.21
CA VAL A 21 -2.21 -0.26 -5.93
C VAL A 21 -3.33 -0.19 -4.89
N ALA A 22 -3.32 -1.14 -3.95
CA ALA A 22 -4.34 -1.30 -2.93
C ALA A 22 -3.86 -0.79 -1.57
N ILE A 23 -4.46 0.27 -1.07
CA ILE A 23 -4.08 0.95 0.19
C ILE A 23 -5.22 0.96 1.22
N GLY A 24 -6.21 0.12 1.04
CA GLY A 24 -7.37 -0.04 1.93
C GLY A 24 -7.85 -1.50 1.96
N PRO A 25 -9.01 -1.77 2.60
CA PRO A 25 -9.63 -3.09 2.59
C PRO A 25 -9.83 -3.62 1.17
N LEU A 26 -9.62 -4.92 0.98
CA LEU A 26 -9.57 -5.54 -0.35
C LEU A 26 -10.94 -5.91 -0.93
N THR A 27 -12.04 -5.52 -0.28
CA THR A 27 -13.42 -5.86 -0.65
C THR A 27 -13.77 -5.56 -2.11
N ASN A 28 -13.38 -4.38 -2.60
CA ASN A 28 -13.66 -3.96 -3.99
C ASN A 28 -12.86 -4.79 -5.01
N ILE A 29 -11.62 -5.15 -4.69
CA ILE A 29 -10.76 -5.98 -5.56
C ILE A 29 -11.29 -7.43 -5.57
N ALA A 30 -11.60 -7.99 -4.41
CA ALA A 30 -12.19 -9.32 -4.31
C ALA A 30 -13.52 -9.42 -5.09
N ARG A 31 -14.39 -8.43 -4.97
CA ARG A 31 -15.64 -8.35 -5.75
C ARG A 31 -15.39 -8.29 -7.25
N LEU A 32 -14.40 -7.52 -7.70
CA LEU A 32 -13.99 -7.50 -9.09
C LEU A 32 -13.59 -8.90 -9.57
N LEU A 33 -12.71 -9.57 -8.83
CA LEU A 33 -12.18 -10.89 -9.20
C LEU A 33 -13.27 -11.99 -9.19
N VAL A 34 -14.25 -11.90 -8.30
CA VAL A 34 -15.35 -12.86 -8.23
C VAL A 34 -16.41 -12.60 -9.30
N ALA A 35 -16.80 -11.36 -9.50
CA ALA A 35 -17.88 -11.01 -10.44
C ALA A 35 -17.40 -10.93 -11.89
N HIS A 36 -16.12 -10.67 -12.11
CA HIS A 36 -15.49 -10.42 -13.40
C HIS A 36 -14.14 -11.11 -13.48
N ALA A 37 -14.14 -12.45 -13.42
CA ALA A 37 -12.91 -13.25 -13.40
C ALA A 37 -12.01 -12.99 -14.63
N GLU A 38 -12.61 -12.64 -15.77
CA GLU A 38 -11.92 -12.25 -16.99
C GLU A 38 -11.03 -11.01 -16.82
N CYS A 39 -11.36 -10.12 -15.88
CA CYS A 39 -10.54 -8.94 -15.58
C CYS A 39 -9.17 -9.29 -15.00
N SER A 40 -9.00 -10.50 -14.44
CA SER A 40 -7.71 -10.96 -13.94
C SER A 40 -6.62 -10.99 -15.02
N GLU A 41 -6.99 -11.25 -16.26
CA GLU A 41 -6.08 -11.26 -17.41
C GLU A 41 -5.57 -9.85 -17.77
N LEU A 42 -6.31 -8.80 -17.38
CA LEU A 42 -5.96 -7.40 -17.59
C LEU A 42 -5.09 -6.81 -16.48
N VAL A 43 -4.92 -7.54 -15.37
CA VAL A 43 -4.11 -7.11 -14.24
C VAL A 43 -2.72 -7.72 -14.34
N GLU A 44 -1.70 -6.87 -14.35
CA GLU A 44 -0.30 -7.29 -14.35
C GLU A 44 0.13 -7.75 -12.96
N GLN A 45 -0.22 -6.97 -11.93
CA GLN A 45 0.07 -7.25 -10.53
C GLN A 45 -0.83 -6.44 -9.60
N ILE A 46 -0.91 -6.90 -8.36
CA ILE A 46 -1.49 -6.15 -7.25
C ILE A 46 -0.36 -5.83 -6.27
N VAL A 47 -0.18 -4.55 -5.95
CA VAL A 47 0.74 -4.07 -4.90
C VAL A 47 -0.13 -3.55 -3.76
N LEU A 48 -0.05 -4.19 -2.59
CA LEU A 48 -0.98 -3.89 -1.51
C LEU A 48 -0.27 -3.57 -0.18
N MET A 49 -0.81 -2.57 0.55
CA MET A 49 -0.52 -2.38 1.96
C MET A 49 -1.48 -3.21 2.78
N GLY A 50 -0.97 -4.16 3.54
CA GLY A 50 -1.78 -4.99 4.42
C GLY A 50 -1.05 -6.20 4.99
N GLY A 51 -1.68 -6.79 5.99
CA GLY A 51 -1.14 -7.92 6.69
C GLY A 51 -0.09 -7.56 7.74
N CYS A 52 0.18 -8.52 8.60
CA CYS A 52 1.10 -8.37 9.72
C CYS A 52 1.62 -9.75 10.15
N PHE A 53 2.94 -9.90 10.27
CA PHE A 53 3.57 -11.15 10.71
C PHE A 53 3.95 -11.14 12.20
N GLY A 54 4.69 -10.11 12.62
CA GLY A 54 5.49 -10.10 13.84
C GLY A 54 4.83 -9.55 15.09
N PHE A 55 3.60 -9.01 15.01
CA PHE A 55 2.92 -8.47 16.19
C PHE A 55 1.89 -9.48 16.71
N ASP A 56 2.16 -10.05 17.89
CA ASP A 56 1.27 -11.04 18.52
C ASP A 56 -0.15 -10.50 18.70
N GLY A 57 -1.13 -11.28 18.22
CA GLY A 57 -2.55 -10.94 18.35
C GLY A 57 -3.03 -9.77 17.48
N LEU A 58 -2.13 -9.11 16.74
CA LEU A 58 -2.51 -8.02 15.84
C LEU A 58 -2.86 -8.56 14.46
N VAL A 59 -3.99 -8.11 13.93
CA VAL A 59 -4.35 -8.22 12.53
C VAL A 59 -4.33 -6.82 11.94
N ASP A 60 -3.74 -6.66 10.77
CA ASP A 60 -3.75 -5.38 10.07
C ASP A 60 -5.18 -4.94 9.74
N THR A 61 -5.47 -3.65 9.83
CA THR A 61 -6.82 -3.10 9.66
C THR A 61 -7.40 -3.41 8.29
N ASN A 62 -6.60 -3.33 7.22
CA ASN A 62 -7.09 -3.57 5.86
C ASN A 62 -7.56 -5.02 5.67
N PHE A 63 -6.86 -5.97 6.30
CA PHE A 63 -7.26 -7.38 6.28
C PHE A 63 -8.35 -7.71 7.30
N ALA A 64 -8.35 -7.04 8.46
CA ALA A 64 -9.33 -7.27 9.52
C ALA A 64 -10.75 -6.80 9.15
N VAL A 65 -10.86 -5.76 8.34
CA VAL A 65 -12.16 -5.21 7.88
C VAL A 65 -12.90 -6.22 7.00
N ASP A 66 -12.18 -6.95 6.15
CA ASP A 66 -12.76 -7.97 5.26
C ASP A 66 -11.75 -9.12 5.05
N PRO A 67 -11.66 -10.05 6.01
CA PRO A 67 -10.74 -11.18 5.92
C PRO A 67 -11.00 -12.10 4.73
N GLU A 68 -12.26 -12.27 4.34
CA GLU A 68 -12.64 -13.08 3.18
C GLU A 68 -12.13 -12.47 1.89
N ALA A 69 -12.28 -11.15 1.73
CA ALA A 69 -11.71 -10.44 0.59
C ALA A 69 -10.18 -10.56 0.52
N ALA A 70 -9.50 -10.49 1.66
CA ALA A 70 -8.06 -10.70 1.72
C ALA A 70 -7.67 -12.12 1.26
N GLN A 71 -8.41 -13.14 1.69
CA GLN A 71 -8.21 -14.53 1.21
C GLN A 71 -8.43 -14.64 -0.30
N ILE A 72 -9.53 -14.11 -0.84
CA ILE A 72 -9.84 -14.16 -2.27
C ILE A 72 -8.71 -13.53 -3.10
N VAL A 73 -8.20 -12.37 -2.68
CA VAL A 73 -7.08 -11.71 -3.37
C VAL A 73 -5.80 -12.54 -3.27
N PHE A 74 -5.52 -13.12 -2.10
CA PHE A 74 -4.37 -14.01 -1.93
C PHE A 74 -4.49 -15.30 -2.74
N ASP A 75 -5.67 -15.85 -2.92
CA ASP A 75 -5.92 -17.08 -3.69
C ASP A 75 -5.99 -16.80 -5.21
N SER A 76 -6.00 -15.54 -5.64
CA SER A 76 -6.00 -15.18 -7.06
C SER A 76 -4.67 -15.56 -7.73
N ALA A 77 -4.67 -15.75 -9.06
CA ALA A 77 -3.44 -16.04 -9.81
C ALA A 77 -2.60 -14.79 -10.13
N ILE A 78 -3.07 -13.58 -9.77
CA ILE A 78 -2.42 -12.31 -10.12
C ILE A 78 -1.15 -12.12 -9.28
N PRO A 79 0.02 -11.79 -9.86
CA PRO A 79 1.24 -11.50 -9.09
C PRO A 79 0.99 -10.51 -7.96
N LEU A 80 1.47 -10.82 -6.75
CA LEU A 80 1.15 -10.07 -5.54
C LEU A 80 2.42 -9.58 -4.86
N THR A 81 2.49 -8.28 -4.60
CA THR A 81 3.49 -7.65 -3.73
C THR A 81 2.80 -7.13 -2.47
N VAL A 82 3.26 -7.58 -1.32
CA VAL A 82 2.67 -7.28 -0.01
C VAL A 82 3.59 -6.36 0.77
N ILE A 83 3.05 -5.26 1.24
CA ILE A 83 3.72 -4.32 2.14
C ILE A 83 3.09 -4.47 3.53
N PRO A 84 3.68 -5.31 4.41
CA PRO A 84 3.08 -5.60 5.70
C PRO A 84 3.27 -4.44 6.69
N LEU A 85 2.42 -4.43 7.71
CA LEU A 85 2.48 -3.48 8.82
C LEU A 85 3.84 -3.49 9.52
N ASP A 86 4.50 -4.66 9.56
CA ASP A 86 5.84 -4.84 10.10
C ASP A 86 6.85 -3.87 9.48
N THR A 87 6.80 -3.72 8.16
CA THR A 87 7.67 -2.81 7.41
C THR A 87 7.20 -1.37 7.50
N THR A 88 5.91 -1.11 7.33
CA THR A 88 5.42 0.27 7.28
C THR A 88 5.51 0.99 8.63
N ARG A 89 5.52 0.26 9.75
CA ARG A 89 5.75 0.83 11.09
C ARG A 89 7.21 1.19 11.38
N THR A 90 8.13 0.88 10.49
CA THR A 90 9.52 1.38 10.57
C THR A 90 9.67 2.75 9.92
N THR A 91 8.67 3.24 9.18
CA THR A 91 8.67 4.60 8.65
C THR A 91 8.41 5.61 9.75
N HIS A 92 8.96 6.82 9.56
CA HIS A 92 8.75 7.89 10.50
C HIS A 92 8.82 9.24 9.80
N MET A 93 7.71 9.97 9.81
CA MET A 93 7.67 11.37 9.40
C MET A 93 7.36 12.23 10.62
N SER A 94 8.36 12.99 11.10
CA SER A 94 8.18 13.95 12.17
C SER A 94 7.32 15.15 11.72
N GLU A 95 6.72 15.84 12.68
CA GLU A 95 5.98 17.08 12.41
C GLU A 95 6.86 18.14 11.72
N GLU A 96 8.11 18.30 12.20
CA GLU A 96 9.07 19.23 11.59
C GLU A 96 9.37 18.88 10.12
N ARG A 97 9.52 17.58 9.80
CA ARG A 97 9.73 17.12 8.42
C ARG A 97 8.51 17.43 7.57
N TRP A 98 7.31 17.15 8.09
CA TRP A 98 6.06 17.45 7.41
C TRP A 98 5.89 18.94 7.10
N GLU A 99 6.12 19.82 8.08
CA GLU A 99 6.09 21.26 7.88
C GLU A 99 7.07 21.74 6.81
N ARG A 100 8.28 21.16 6.77
CA ARG A 100 9.30 21.48 5.77
C ARG A 100 8.84 21.07 4.37
N ILE A 101 8.21 19.91 4.22
CA ILE A 101 7.60 19.45 2.96
C ILE A 101 6.53 20.43 2.48
N LEU A 102 5.62 20.83 3.36
CA LEU A 102 4.58 21.80 3.03
C LEU A 102 5.14 23.16 2.60
N LYS A 103 6.17 23.65 3.29
CA LYS A 103 6.84 24.93 2.93
C LYS A 103 7.54 24.85 1.57
N ALA A 104 8.03 23.69 1.18
CA ALA A 104 8.69 23.46 -0.11
C ALA A 104 7.69 23.27 -1.28
N CYS A 105 6.42 23.05 -1.01
CA CYS A 105 5.39 22.88 -2.02
C CYS A 105 5.19 24.18 -2.80
N ALA A 106 5.43 24.11 -4.13
CA ALA A 106 5.26 25.28 -5.00
C ALA A 106 3.79 25.60 -5.28
N ASP A 107 2.94 24.56 -5.33
CA ASP A 107 1.51 24.66 -5.52
C ASP A 107 0.81 24.93 -4.17
N LYS A 108 0.24 26.15 -4.04
CA LYS A 108 -0.41 26.60 -2.81
C LYS A 108 -1.70 25.84 -2.51
N ASP A 109 -2.46 25.51 -3.54
CA ASP A 109 -3.74 24.81 -3.39
C ASP A 109 -3.48 23.36 -2.97
N LEU A 110 -2.45 22.72 -3.54
CA LEU A 110 -2.00 21.40 -3.10
C LEU A 110 -1.49 21.43 -1.65
N ALA A 111 -0.68 22.42 -1.28
CA ALA A 111 -0.17 22.55 0.09
C ALA A 111 -1.30 22.69 1.11
N GLU A 112 -2.31 23.51 0.81
CA GLU A 112 -3.49 23.70 1.66
C GLU A 112 -4.32 22.42 1.77
N ALA A 113 -4.56 21.73 0.66
CA ALA A 113 -5.26 20.45 0.65
C ALA A 113 -4.54 19.37 1.47
N LEU A 114 -3.22 19.23 1.28
CA LEU A 114 -2.39 18.31 2.04
C LEU A 114 -2.41 18.63 3.54
N GLN A 115 -2.30 19.90 3.90
CA GLN A 115 -2.38 20.35 5.29
C GLN A 115 -3.73 20.00 5.90
N HIS A 116 -4.82 20.25 5.18
CA HIS A 116 -6.17 19.94 5.63
C HIS A 116 -6.40 18.46 5.92
N TRP A 117 -5.85 17.57 5.09
CA TRP A 117 -6.05 16.13 5.25
C TRP A 117 -5.06 15.47 6.20
N ILE A 118 -3.81 15.89 6.19
CA ILE A 118 -2.74 15.20 6.92
C ILE A 118 -2.59 15.71 8.36
N ASN A 119 -2.78 17.01 8.63
CA ASN A 119 -2.60 17.52 10.00
C ASN A 119 -3.54 16.87 11.03
N PRO A 120 -4.83 16.60 10.76
CA PRO A 120 -5.68 15.87 11.70
C PRO A 120 -5.16 14.44 11.96
N TRP A 121 -4.64 13.77 10.94
CA TRP A 121 -4.03 12.44 11.08
C TRP A 121 -2.73 12.49 11.90
N LEU A 122 -1.87 13.47 11.65
CA LEU A 122 -0.64 13.69 12.40
C LEU A 122 -0.95 13.87 13.89
N ALA A 123 -1.88 14.78 14.22
CA ALA A 123 -2.31 15.02 15.60
C ALA A 123 -2.89 13.77 16.27
N PHE A 124 -3.73 13.01 15.56
CA PHE A 124 -4.26 11.74 16.03
C PHE A 124 -3.14 10.71 16.26
N SER A 125 -2.19 10.62 15.35
CA SER A 125 -1.06 9.69 15.44
C SER A 125 -0.21 9.96 16.68
N GLN A 126 0.18 11.22 16.90
CA GLN A 126 0.95 11.64 18.07
C GLN A 126 0.25 11.35 19.41
N GLN A 127 -1.09 11.40 19.46
CA GLN A 127 -1.86 11.13 20.67
C GLN A 127 -2.09 9.63 20.92
N THR A 128 -2.14 8.82 19.90
CA THR A 128 -2.62 7.44 20.01
C THR A 128 -1.56 6.38 19.71
N ARG A 129 -0.39 6.77 19.18
CA ARG A 129 0.65 5.85 18.74
C ARG A 129 1.99 6.18 19.42
N PRO A 130 2.86 5.18 19.64
CA PRO A 130 4.18 5.38 20.24
C PRO A 130 5.18 5.92 19.19
N VAL A 131 4.83 7.04 18.53
CA VAL A 131 5.67 7.67 17.51
C VAL A 131 5.55 9.19 17.63
N ASP A 132 6.69 9.88 17.60
CA ASP A 132 6.72 11.34 17.50
C ASP A 132 6.55 11.74 16.02
N GLY A 133 5.30 11.94 15.61
CA GLY A 133 4.94 12.16 14.23
C GLY A 133 3.94 11.14 13.72
N MET A 134 4.16 10.61 12.52
CA MET A 134 3.30 9.58 11.93
C MET A 134 4.08 8.54 11.14
N TRP A 135 3.50 7.34 11.04
CA TRP A 135 3.90 6.34 10.06
C TRP A 135 3.26 6.64 8.71
N VAL A 136 4.03 6.45 7.64
CA VAL A 136 3.56 6.73 6.26
C VAL A 136 3.28 5.43 5.51
N HIS A 137 2.33 4.66 6.04
CA HIS A 137 2.01 3.30 5.61
C HIS A 137 1.84 3.17 4.09
N ASP A 138 0.88 3.90 3.53
CA ASP A 138 0.44 3.75 2.15
C ASP A 138 1.45 4.29 1.14
N LEU A 139 2.25 5.26 1.55
CA LEU A 139 3.29 5.84 0.73
C LEU A 139 4.36 4.80 0.35
N VAL A 140 4.68 3.86 1.25
CA VAL A 140 5.61 2.76 0.98
C VAL A 140 5.11 1.92 -0.20
N THR A 141 3.79 1.70 -0.31
CA THR A 141 3.19 0.91 -1.39
C THR A 141 3.41 1.54 -2.75
N LEU A 142 3.22 2.86 -2.84
CA LEU A 142 3.47 3.59 -4.08
C LEU A 142 4.96 3.59 -4.44
N PHE A 143 5.84 3.87 -3.47
CA PHE A 143 7.28 3.93 -3.73
C PHE A 143 7.90 2.54 -3.96
N ALA A 144 7.35 1.48 -3.41
CA ALA A 144 7.77 0.11 -3.76
C ALA A 144 7.59 -0.19 -5.25
N LEU A 145 6.63 0.47 -5.90
CA LEU A 145 6.37 0.35 -7.33
C LEU A 145 7.22 1.33 -8.17
N THR A 146 7.30 2.59 -7.74
CA THR A 146 7.94 3.67 -8.54
C THR A 146 9.43 3.84 -8.28
N ASN A 147 9.90 3.45 -7.09
CA ASN A 147 11.27 3.58 -6.62
C ASN A 147 11.72 2.30 -5.89
N PRO A 148 11.79 1.16 -6.61
CA PRO A 148 12.05 -0.14 -5.98
C PRO A 148 13.40 -0.21 -5.26
N GLU A 149 14.33 0.68 -5.56
CA GLU A 149 15.62 0.81 -4.88
C GLU A 149 15.50 1.27 -3.42
N LEU A 150 14.36 1.85 -3.03
CA LEU A 150 14.10 2.32 -1.67
C LEU A 150 13.59 1.22 -0.73
N VAL A 151 13.31 0.04 -1.26
CA VAL A 151 12.77 -1.08 -0.48
C VAL A 151 13.58 -2.34 -0.67
N THR A 152 13.61 -3.20 0.36
CA THR A 152 14.09 -4.56 0.25
C THR A 152 12.90 -5.51 0.16
N MET A 153 12.94 -6.43 -0.78
CA MET A 153 11.88 -7.41 -0.99
C MET A 153 12.44 -8.83 -0.96
N GLU A 154 11.60 -9.77 -0.54
CA GLU A 154 11.88 -11.21 -0.64
C GLU A 154 10.67 -11.96 -1.17
N ASP A 155 10.90 -13.08 -1.81
CA ASP A 155 9.85 -14.03 -2.17
C ASP A 155 9.57 -14.94 -0.98
N ALA A 156 8.29 -15.06 -0.60
CA ALA A 156 7.88 -15.88 0.54
C ALA A 156 6.55 -16.59 0.26
N HIS A 157 6.42 -17.80 0.77
CA HIS A 157 5.14 -18.51 0.77
C HIS A 157 4.28 -18.01 1.91
N CYS A 158 3.12 -17.42 1.58
CA CYS A 158 2.21 -16.79 2.53
C CYS A 158 0.76 -17.19 2.29
N ALA A 159 -0.04 -17.15 3.36
CA ALA A 159 -1.49 -17.30 3.33
C ALA A 159 -2.15 -16.33 4.32
N VAL A 160 -3.43 -16.05 4.09
CA VAL A 160 -4.28 -15.29 5.01
C VAL A 160 -5.29 -16.26 5.62
N ASN A 161 -5.37 -16.32 6.95
CA ASN A 161 -6.36 -17.18 7.61
C ASN A 161 -7.75 -16.50 7.70
N ALA A 162 -8.75 -17.24 8.16
CA ALA A 162 -10.13 -16.75 8.29
C ALA A 162 -10.31 -15.54 9.23
N ALA A 163 -9.32 -15.24 10.08
CA ALA A 163 -9.33 -14.05 10.92
C ALA A 163 -8.58 -12.86 10.27
N GLY A 164 -8.12 -12.98 9.03
CA GLY A 164 -7.36 -11.95 8.34
C GLY A 164 -5.87 -11.89 8.74
N LYS A 165 -5.36 -12.88 9.48
CA LYS A 165 -3.95 -12.92 9.85
C LYS A 165 -3.11 -13.40 8.67
N LEU A 166 -2.11 -12.60 8.29
CA LEU A 166 -1.09 -12.97 7.33
C LEU A 166 -0.07 -13.91 8.00
N MET A 167 0.26 -15.01 7.33
CA MET A 167 1.16 -16.04 7.86
C MET A 167 2.12 -16.51 6.78
N ARG A 168 3.35 -16.82 7.18
CA ARG A 168 4.29 -17.59 6.36
C ARG A 168 3.99 -19.07 6.53
N CYS A 169 3.81 -19.81 5.44
CA CYS A 169 3.52 -21.24 5.48
C CYS A 169 3.97 -21.92 4.18
N ALA A 170 4.50 -23.14 4.29
CA ALA A 170 5.07 -23.86 3.15
C ALA A 170 4.05 -24.10 2.01
N ASP A 171 2.78 -24.31 2.39
CA ASP A 171 1.69 -24.57 1.44
C ASP A 171 1.00 -23.27 0.97
N GLY A 172 1.51 -22.11 1.40
CA GLY A 172 0.99 -20.82 1.00
C GLY A 172 1.37 -20.45 -0.44
N ARG A 173 0.75 -19.40 -0.91
CA ARG A 173 1.07 -18.84 -2.21
C ARG A 173 2.43 -18.13 -2.18
N LEU A 174 3.21 -18.25 -3.24
CA LEU A 174 4.42 -17.45 -3.44
C LEU A 174 4.03 -15.99 -3.73
N VAL A 175 4.45 -15.08 -2.88
CA VAL A 175 4.24 -13.63 -3.00
C VAL A 175 5.54 -12.89 -2.74
N ARG A 176 5.66 -11.69 -3.27
CA ARG A 176 6.76 -10.79 -2.93
C ARG A 176 6.40 -10.00 -1.68
N VAL A 177 7.26 -9.98 -0.69
CA VAL A 177 7.05 -9.28 0.59
C VAL A 177 8.11 -8.19 0.73
N VAL A 178 7.68 -6.96 0.99
CA VAL A 178 8.59 -5.87 1.36
C VAL A 178 8.99 -6.05 2.82
N THR A 179 10.29 -6.18 3.07
CA THR A 179 10.85 -6.49 4.41
C THR A 179 11.56 -5.31 5.05
N ALA A 180 12.00 -4.34 4.25
CA ALA A 180 12.62 -3.11 4.75
C ALA A 180 12.36 -1.94 3.80
N VAL A 181 12.45 -0.72 4.32
CA VAL A 181 12.32 0.53 3.58
C VAL A 181 13.39 1.52 4.03
N ASP A 182 14.03 2.19 3.07
CA ASP A 182 14.86 3.37 3.33
C ASP A 182 13.95 4.57 3.60
N ASN A 183 13.68 4.85 4.88
CA ASN A 183 12.78 5.92 5.29
C ASN A 183 13.27 7.31 4.83
N GLU A 184 14.58 7.58 4.90
CA GLU A 184 15.11 8.89 4.49
C GLU A 184 15.05 9.07 2.97
N GLY A 185 15.38 8.03 2.22
CA GLY A 185 15.23 8.00 0.77
C GLY A 185 13.77 8.21 0.33
N LEU A 186 12.83 7.52 0.99
CA LEU A 186 11.39 7.63 0.74
C LEU A 186 10.87 9.04 1.00
N LEU A 187 11.17 9.63 2.17
CA LEU A 187 10.75 10.99 2.50
C LEU A 187 11.42 12.04 1.60
N GLY A 188 12.68 11.82 1.22
CA GLY A 188 13.36 12.67 0.25
C GLY A 188 12.75 12.61 -1.15
N ALA A 189 12.28 11.44 -1.59
CA ALA A 189 11.52 11.29 -2.84
C ALA A 189 10.18 12.01 -2.78
N LEU A 190 9.45 11.87 -1.66
CA LEU A 190 8.21 12.62 -1.42
C LEU A 190 8.43 14.13 -1.48
N GLU A 191 9.48 14.64 -0.82
CA GLU A 191 9.82 16.07 -0.86
C GLU A 191 10.03 16.56 -2.29
N ARG A 192 10.75 15.80 -3.12
CA ARG A 192 11.00 16.17 -4.53
C ARG A 192 9.69 16.23 -5.32
N VAL A 193 8.84 15.23 -5.18
CA VAL A 193 7.55 15.18 -5.88
C VAL A 193 6.66 16.36 -5.50
N ILE A 194 6.50 16.64 -4.19
CA ILE A 194 5.66 17.73 -3.70
C ILE A 194 6.26 19.11 -4.08
N ALA A 195 7.56 19.25 -4.11
CA ALA A 195 8.23 20.48 -4.56
C ALA A 195 8.20 20.67 -6.09
N GLY A 196 7.60 19.74 -6.85
CA GLY A 196 7.60 19.78 -8.32
C GLY A 196 8.98 19.59 -8.95
N ARG A 197 9.89 18.89 -8.26
CA ARG A 197 11.25 18.61 -8.73
C ARG A 197 11.33 17.13 -9.11
N ASN A 198 11.30 16.85 -10.40
CA ASN A 198 11.54 15.51 -10.95
C ASN A 198 13.03 15.19 -10.98
#